data_907a704a76e2d07e22b98458366f2e83
#
_entry.id   907a704a76e2d07e22b98458366f2e83
#
_cell.length_a   1.000
_cell.length_b   1.000
_cell.length_c   1.000
_cell.angle_alpha   90.00
_cell.angle_beta   90.00
_cell.angle_gamma   90.00
#
_symmetry.space_group_name_H-M   'P 1'
#
loop_
_entity.id
_entity.type
_entity.pdbx_description
1 polymer ?
#
loop_
_entity_poly.entity_id
_entity_poly.type
_entity_poly.pdbx_seq_one_letter_code
_entity_poly.pdbx_strand_id
1 'polypeptide(L)'
;MRPYFAKMQDWGKPVKENKANAEAIKKVEQEIAALVEQKKNAGLPQAVLDKRGEWTVHHRLEYIMDPGTWAPLHILYDPMDEESGTTGVVDGLGRINGRWCVVIGFDNKVMAGAWIAGQSANILRVTDIAKRLHCPLVWLVNCSGVKLTEQEKVYADRRGSGTTFFRHAELNVLGIPVLAAIYGTNPAGGGYQGISPTLLLAHKDCNIAVGGAGIVSGMAPKGFFDEVMAEQIIDATRKFKATPPGRVEIHYDATGFFREVHPTEESLLDSLKAWVAKMPAYDPAFFRVAAPAEPAFPAEDLYNIVAFNQKMVYDVEQFMARLVDNSEHMEFRPGYGPELYTGLVKVDGFLFGIVANRQGMMPKGYPEYAPYPGIGGKFYRQGLIKVNEFVTLCGRDRVPMIWIQDTSGIDVGDIAEKAELLGLGQALIYSIEQSDLPMMTIVLRKGTAAAHYIMAGPQANNNNAFTLGVATTEIYVMHGETAAVASFARRLVKEKDAGKPLTKVIEQMNKTVKEYFDKSRPAYCAKKGLVDEVVAMKDLRKYFVAFANCCYQNPKSMTPQHQMILPRVIKG
;
A
#
# COMPACT_ATOMS: atom_id res chain seq x y z
N MET A 1 15.35 -27.31 11.73
CA MET A 1 14.64 -26.52 12.74
C MET A 1 15.64 -25.59 13.41
N ARG A 2 15.36 -24.32 13.47
CA ARG A 2 16.27 -23.35 14.05
C ARG A 2 16.12 -23.39 15.58
N PRO A 3 17.19 -23.60 16.37
CA PRO A 3 17.08 -23.98 17.77
C PRO A 3 16.45 -22.92 18.68
N TYR A 4 16.41 -21.65 18.25
CA TYR A 4 15.81 -20.57 19.06
C TYR A 4 14.28 -20.51 19.00
N PHE A 5 13.61 -21.24 18.11
CA PHE A 5 12.13 -21.30 18.06
C PHE A 5 11.52 -22.09 19.22
N ALA A 6 12.30 -22.94 19.85
CA ALA A 6 11.86 -23.68 21.01
C ALA A 6 11.65 -22.83 22.28
N LYS A 7 11.93 -21.53 22.23
CA LYS A 7 11.90 -20.62 23.36
C LYS A 7 10.88 -19.50 23.23
N MET A 8 9.86 -19.66 22.40
CA MET A 8 8.78 -18.68 22.35
C MET A 8 8.05 -18.62 23.69
N GLN A 9 7.71 -17.43 24.12
CA GLN A 9 7.07 -17.14 25.40
C GLN A 9 5.67 -16.58 25.15
N ASP A 10 4.76 -16.84 26.06
CA ASP A 10 3.43 -16.26 26.06
C ASP A 10 3.52 -14.74 26.15
N TRP A 11 2.70 -14.09 25.35
CA TRP A 11 2.66 -12.65 25.21
C TRP A 11 1.26 -12.12 25.41
N GLY A 12 1.17 -10.99 26.07
CA GLY A 12 -0.12 -10.36 26.30
C GLY A 12 -0.76 -10.73 27.62
N LYS A 13 -1.76 -9.95 27.96
CA LYS A 13 -2.61 -10.09 29.15
C LYS A 13 -3.98 -9.50 28.86
N PRO A 14 -5.02 -9.87 29.61
CA PRO A 14 -6.33 -9.22 29.54
C PRO A 14 -6.20 -7.71 29.71
N VAL A 15 -6.94 -6.95 28.92
CA VAL A 15 -6.97 -5.49 29.00
C VAL A 15 -8.28 -5.00 29.60
N LYS A 16 -8.22 -3.85 30.25
CA LYS A 16 -9.41 -3.19 30.78
C LYS A 16 -10.14 -2.45 29.67
N GLU A 17 -11.46 -2.50 29.70
CA GLU A 17 -12.30 -1.73 28.79
C GLU A 17 -12.05 -0.22 28.95
N ASN A 18 -11.91 0.47 27.84
CA ASN A 18 -11.79 1.92 27.73
C ASN A 18 -12.78 2.45 26.69
N LYS A 19 -14.05 2.55 27.11
CA LYS A 19 -15.17 2.91 26.20
C LYS A 19 -14.91 4.21 25.44
N ALA A 20 -14.48 5.27 26.14
CA ALA A 20 -14.24 6.56 25.49
C ALA A 20 -13.15 6.49 24.40
N ASN A 21 -12.09 5.72 24.64
CA ASN A 21 -11.04 5.49 23.66
C ASN A 21 -11.56 4.68 22.45
N ALA A 22 -12.28 3.60 22.73
CA ALA A 22 -12.86 2.75 21.69
C ALA A 22 -13.87 3.51 20.82
N GLU A 23 -14.72 4.33 21.42
CA GLU A 23 -15.68 5.19 20.72
C GLU A 23 -14.97 6.21 19.82
N ALA A 24 -13.90 6.85 20.30
CA ALA A 24 -13.13 7.80 19.51
C ALA A 24 -12.48 7.15 18.27
N ILE A 25 -11.90 5.96 18.42
CA ILE A 25 -11.32 5.20 17.31
C ILE A 25 -12.41 4.78 16.32
N LYS A 26 -13.50 4.15 16.81
CA LYS A 26 -14.61 3.69 15.96
C LYS A 26 -15.28 4.82 15.20
N LYS A 27 -15.33 6.04 15.76
CA LYS A 27 -15.84 7.20 15.06
C LYS A 27 -15.01 7.52 13.81
N VAL A 28 -13.70 7.52 13.92
CA VAL A 28 -12.81 7.75 12.77
C VAL A 28 -12.91 6.60 11.76
N GLU A 29 -13.02 5.35 12.21
CA GLU A 29 -13.25 4.21 11.30
C GLU A 29 -14.59 4.33 10.56
N GLN A 30 -15.65 4.82 11.20
CA GLN A 30 -16.94 5.09 10.55
C GLN A 30 -16.82 6.21 9.50
N GLU A 31 -16.08 7.29 9.80
CA GLU A 31 -15.81 8.36 8.83
C GLU A 31 -15.05 7.82 7.61
N ILE A 32 -14.05 6.98 7.83
CA ILE A 32 -13.28 6.32 6.77
C ILE A 32 -14.17 5.37 5.96
N ALA A 33 -14.98 4.55 6.64
CA ALA A 33 -15.91 3.63 5.97
C ALA A 33 -16.93 4.37 5.09
N ALA A 34 -17.41 5.53 5.52
CA ALA A 34 -18.30 6.38 4.72
C ALA A 34 -17.58 6.91 3.44
N LEU A 35 -16.31 7.30 3.55
CA LEU A 35 -15.50 7.70 2.40
C LEU A 35 -15.25 6.53 1.45
N VAL A 36 -14.94 5.35 1.97
CA VAL A 36 -14.77 4.11 1.19
C VAL A 36 -16.06 3.79 0.42
N GLU A 37 -17.21 3.87 1.08
CA GLU A 37 -18.51 3.62 0.44
C GLU A 37 -18.80 4.67 -0.65
N GLN A 38 -18.48 5.94 -0.41
CA GLN A 38 -18.59 6.98 -1.43
C GLN A 38 -17.73 6.66 -2.67
N LYS A 39 -16.50 6.18 -2.48
CA LYS A 39 -15.62 5.77 -3.59
C LYS A 39 -16.18 4.59 -4.36
N LYS A 40 -16.68 3.57 -3.67
CA LYS A 40 -17.33 2.39 -4.30
C LYS A 40 -18.57 2.77 -5.11
N ASN A 41 -19.25 3.82 -4.73
CA ASN A 41 -20.44 4.33 -5.43
C ASN A 41 -20.13 5.42 -6.46
N ALA A 42 -18.86 5.73 -6.73
CA ALA A 42 -18.47 6.68 -7.76
C ALA A 42 -18.93 6.21 -9.16
N GLY A 43 -19.21 7.18 -10.04
CA GLY A 43 -19.57 6.92 -11.43
C GLY A 43 -21.03 6.54 -11.64
N LEU A 44 -21.28 5.65 -12.60
CA LEU A 44 -22.64 5.23 -12.96
C LEU A 44 -23.27 4.35 -11.88
N PRO A 45 -24.60 4.49 -11.63
CA PRO A 45 -25.30 3.55 -10.76
C PRO A 45 -25.22 2.11 -11.28
N GLN A 46 -25.09 1.14 -10.38
CA GLN A 46 -25.07 -0.30 -10.69
C GLN A 46 -26.19 -0.71 -11.67
N ALA A 47 -27.41 -0.25 -11.43
CA ALA A 47 -28.57 -0.58 -12.26
C ALA A 47 -28.43 -0.19 -13.75
N VAL A 48 -27.51 0.72 -14.09
CA VAL A 48 -27.24 1.07 -15.49
C VAL A 48 -26.41 -0.02 -16.17
N LEU A 49 -25.44 -0.58 -15.46
CA LEU A 49 -24.62 -1.69 -15.95
C LEU A 49 -25.43 -2.98 -16.01
N ASP A 50 -26.26 -3.26 -15.00
CA ASP A 50 -27.14 -4.42 -14.98
C ASP A 50 -28.07 -4.47 -16.21
N LYS A 51 -28.62 -3.32 -16.63
CA LYS A 51 -29.43 -3.21 -17.87
C LYS A 51 -28.64 -3.51 -19.14
N ARG A 52 -27.31 -3.42 -19.09
CA ARG A 52 -26.41 -3.75 -20.21
C ARG A 52 -25.88 -5.17 -20.16
N GLY A 53 -26.19 -5.91 -19.08
CA GLY A 53 -25.63 -7.23 -18.82
C GLY A 53 -24.13 -7.19 -18.48
N GLU A 54 -23.65 -6.05 -17.99
CA GLU A 54 -22.25 -5.85 -17.62
C GLU A 54 -22.07 -5.96 -16.09
N TRP A 55 -21.14 -6.75 -15.63
CA TRP A 55 -20.75 -6.77 -14.21
C TRP A 55 -19.86 -5.59 -13.87
N THR A 56 -19.98 -5.09 -12.64
CA THR A 56 -19.02 -4.13 -12.11
C THR A 56 -17.71 -4.84 -11.73
N VAL A 57 -16.63 -4.07 -11.62
CA VAL A 57 -15.36 -4.60 -11.10
C VAL A 57 -15.53 -5.21 -9.71
N HIS A 58 -16.36 -4.64 -8.86
CA HIS A 58 -16.62 -5.17 -7.51
C HIS A 58 -17.31 -6.54 -7.56
N HIS A 59 -18.31 -6.73 -8.44
CA HIS A 59 -18.96 -8.02 -8.64
C HIS A 59 -17.96 -9.07 -9.18
N ARG A 60 -17.11 -8.70 -10.14
CA ARG A 60 -16.04 -9.57 -10.67
C ARG A 60 -15.09 -9.99 -9.56
N LEU A 61 -14.65 -9.06 -8.72
CA LEU A 61 -13.77 -9.36 -7.58
C LEU A 61 -14.42 -10.29 -6.57
N GLU A 62 -15.67 -10.04 -6.20
CA GLU A 62 -16.43 -10.90 -5.30
C GLU A 62 -16.54 -12.33 -5.85
N TYR A 63 -16.76 -12.49 -7.15
CA TYR A 63 -16.87 -13.79 -7.80
C TYR A 63 -15.57 -14.58 -7.84
N ILE A 64 -14.43 -13.93 -8.09
CA ILE A 64 -13.15 -14.64 -8.26
C ILE A 64 -12.44 -14.92 -6.94
N MET A 65 -12.67 -14.13 -5.89
CA MET A 65 -11.95 -14.28 -4.63
C MET A 65 -12.44 -15.47 -3.81
N ASP A 66 -11.50 -16.18 -3.22
CA ASP A 66 -11.83 -17.12 -2.15
C ASP A 66 -12.43 -16.35 -0.97
N PRO A 67 -13.50 -16.87 -0.33
CA PRO A 67 -14.21 -16.16 0.73
C PRO A 67 -13.28 -15.64 1.83
N GLY A 68 -13.47 -14.39 2.24
CA GLY A 68 -12.77 -13.74 3.35
C GLY A 68 -11.30 -13.35 3.08
N THR A 69 -10.78 -13.57 1.87
CA THR A 69 -9.35 -13.33 1.59
C THR A 69 -9.05 -11.98 0.96
N TRP A 70 -10.06 -11.25 0.45
CA TRP A 70 -9.84 -9.97 -0.20
C TRP A 70 -9.35 -8.91 0.80
N ALA A 71 -8.12 -8.45 0.60
CA ALA A 71 -7.47 -7.36 1.34
C ALA A 71 -7.24 -6.19 0.38
N PRO A 72 -8.22 -5.28 0.25
CA PRO A 72 -8.14 -4.15 -0.65
C PRO A 72 -7.06 -3.16 -0.24
N LEU A 73 -6.47 -2.48 -1.22
CA LEU A 73 -5.49 -1.42 -1.05
C LEU A 73 -5.90 -0.20 -1.89
N HIS A 74 -5.34 0.96 -1.57
CA HIS A 74 -5.48 2.21 -2.33
C HIS A 74 -6.93 2.70 -2.56
N ILE A 75 -7.91 2.26 -1.76
CA ILE A 75 -9.33 2.63 -1.98
C ILE A 75 -9.53 4.15 -1.95
N LEU A 76 -8.90 4.84 -1.00
CA LEU A 76 -9.01 6.29 -0.85
C LEU A 76 -7.98 7.07 -1.68
N TYR A 77 -7.08 6.39 -2.38
CA TYR A 77 -6.02 7.05 -3.14
C TYR A 77 -6.58 7.89 -4.28
N ASP A 78 -6.27 9.18 -4.24
CA ASP A 78 -6.69 10.18 -5.23
C ASP A 78 -5.74 11.38 -5.14
N PRO A 79 -4.48 11.23 -5.60
CA PRO A 79 -3.44 12.24 -5.39
C PRO A 79 -3.68 13.51 -6.17
N MET A 80 -4.45 13.44 -7.26
CA MET A 80 -4.70 14.54 -8.20
C MET A 80 -6.03 15.26 -7.94
N ASP A 81 -6.79 14.86 -6.91
CA ASP A 81 -8.11 15.41 -6.59
C ASP A 81 -9.06 15.34 -7.81
N GLU A 82 -9.18 14.15 -8.41
CA GLU A 82 -10.01 13.92 -9.58
C GLU A 82 -11.49 14.22 -9.30
N GLU A 83 -12.21 14.75 -10.28
CA GLU A 83 -13.63 15.12 -10.13
C GLU A 83 -14.50 13.93 -9.70
N SER A 84 -14.22 12.74 -10.23
CA SER A 84 -14.88 11.49 -9.82
C SER A 84 -14.53 11.07 -8.39
N GLY A 85 -13.54 11.70 -7.78
CA GLY A 85 -13.05 11.39 -6.45
C GLY A 85 -12.28 10.08 -6.34
N THR A 86 -11.88 9.46 -7.44
CA THR A 86 -11.17 8.16 -7.49
C THR A 86 -10.22 8.11 -8.68
N THR A 87 -9.21 7.24 -8.62
CA THR A 87 -8.34 6.92 -9.77
C THR A 87 -8.99 5.94 -10.76
N GLY A 88 -10.19 5.42 -10.45
CA GLY A 88 -10.84 4.40 -11.25
C GLY A 88 -10.18 3.02 -11.19
N VAL A 89 -9.23 2.82 -10.27
CA VAL A 89 -8.58 1.52 -10.02
C VAL A 89 -9.09 0.93 -8.72
N VAL A 90 -9.37 -0.36 -8.74
CA VAL A 90 -9.69 -1.18 -7.56
C VAL A 90 -8.64 -2.27 -7.48
N ASP A 91 -7.91 -2.35 -6.37
CA ASP A 91 -6.78 -3.25 -6.24
C ASP A 91 -6.59 -3.79 -4.83
N GLY A 92 -5.73 -4.80 -4.71
CA GLY A 92 -5.40 -5.39 -3.43
C GLY A 92 -4.78 -6.78 -3.54
N LEU A 93 -4.68 -7.45 -2.41
CA LEU A 93 -4.27 -8.85 -2.30
C LEU A 93 -5.50 -9.73 -2.13
N GLY A 94 -5.52 -10.88 -2.81
CA GLY A 94 -6.60 -11.84 -2.66
C GLY A 94 -6.20 -13.24 -3.07
N ARG A 95 -6.88 -14.23 -2.50
CA ARG A 95 -6.66 -15.62 -2.86
C ARG A 95 -7.68 -16.03 -3.91
N ILE A 96 -7.21 -16.61 -4.99
CA ILE A 96 -8.02 -17.09 -6.10
C ILE A 96 -7.70 -18.57 -6.28
N ASN A 97 -8.70 -19.41 -6.06
CA ASN A 97 -8.56 -20.86 -6.18
C ASN A 97 -7.36 -21.42 -5.40
N GLY A 98 -7.22 -20.98 -4.15
CA GLY A 98 -6.15 -21.41 -3.24
C GLY A 98 -4.82 -20.65 -3.37
N ARG A 99 -4.66 -19.78 -4.36
CA ARG A 99 -3.40 -19.08 -4.65
C ARG A 99 -3.53 -17.58 -4.42
N TRP A 100 -2.62 -17.01 -3.67
CA TRP A 100 -2.54 -15.58 -3.46
C TRP A 100 -2.05 -14.85 -4.71
N CYS A 101 -2.75 -13.78 -5.05
CA CYS A 101 -2.48 -12.90 -6.19
C CYS A 101 -2.54 -11.45 -5.76
N VAL A 102 -1.78 -10.61 -6.44
CA VAL A 102 -2.09 -9.19 -6.53
C VAL A 102 -3.15 -9.03 -7.61
N VAL A 103 -4.21 -8.28 -7.33
CA VAL A 103 -5.31 -8.11 -8.27
C VAL A 103 -5.53 -6.63 -8.54
N ILE A 104 -5.76 -6.29 -9.78
CA ILE A 104 -6.07 -4.94 -10.25
C ILE A 104 -7.25 -5.00 -11.21
N GLY A 105 -8.19 -4.10 -11.07
CA GLY A 105 -9.31 -3.95 -11.98
C GLY A 105 -9.68 -2.50 -12.20
N PHE A 106 -10.21 -2.19 -13.37
CA PHE A 106 -10.74 -0.86 -13.66
C PHE A 106 -12.21 -0.79 -13.32
N ASP A 107 -12.61 0.27 -12.61
CA ASP A 107 -14.02 0.52 -12.29
C ASP A 107 -14.75 1.04 -13.53
N ASN A 108 -15.44 0.12 -14.20
CA ASN A 108 -16.22 0.42 -15.39
C ASN A 108 -17.42 1.34 -15.16
N LYS A 109 -17.79 1.61 -13.91
CA LYS A 109 -18.75 2.67 -13.56
C LYS A 109 -18.18 4.06 -13.76
N VAL A 110 -16.88 4.22 -13.57
CA VAL A 110 -16.19 5.51 -13.70
C VAL A 110 -15.76 5.71 -15.15
N MET A 111 -16.55 6.49 -15.90
CA MET A 111 -16.29 6.82 -17.30
C MET A 111 -15.95 5.60 -18.20
N ALA A 112 -16.64 4.46 -17.97
CA ALA A 112 -16.35 3.18 -18.62
C ALA A 112 -14.89 2.72 -18.47
N GLY A 113 -14.30 2.92 -17.29
CA GLY A 113 -12.91 2.59 -16.97
C GLY A 113 -11.88 3.51 -17.64
N ALA A 114 -12.23 4.74 -17.99
CA ALA A 114 -11.31 5.67 -18.63
C ALA A 114 -10.02 5.86 -17.84
N TRP A 115 -8.95 6.11 -18.57
CA TRP A 115 -7.67 6.48 -17.98
C TRP A 115 -7.69 7.95 -17.55
N ILE A 116 -7.84 8.17 -16.26
CA ILE A 116 -7.97 9.48 -15.63
C ILE A 116 -6.74 9.84 -14.79
N ALA A 117 -6.69 11.05 -14.26
CA ALA A 117 -5.58 11.53 -13.46
C ALA A 117 -5.34 10.64 -12.22
N GLY A 118 -4.07 10.40 -11.88
CA GLY A 118 -3.67 9.53 -10.77
C GLY A 118 -3.74 8.02 -11.03
N GLN A 119 -4.42 7.57 -12.08
CA GLN A 119 -4.55 6.14 -12.40
C GLN A 119 -3.20 5.46 -12.62
N SER A 120 -2.30 6.07 -13.39
CA SER A 120 -0.96 5.53 -13.63
C SER A 120 -0.17 5.35 -12.33
N ALA A 121 -0.25 6.33 -11.44
CA ALA A 121 0.43 6.25 -10.14
C ALA A 121 -0.12 5.11 -9.28
N ASN A 122 -1.43 4.87 -9.33
CA ASN A 122 -2.05 3.74 -8.63
C ASN A 122 -1.61 2.39 -9.23
N ILE A 123 -1.64 2.26 -10.56
CA ILE A 123 -1.15 1.06 -11.26
C ILE A 123 0.30 0.75 -10.89
N LEU A 124 1.16 1.77 -10.82
CA LEU A 124 2.56 1.58 -10.43
C LEU A 124 2.69 1.07 -8.99
N ARG A 125 1.91 1.62 -8.05
CA ARG A 125 1.89 1.15 -6.65
C ARG A 125 1.53 -0.32 -6.54
N VAL A 126 0.42 -0.72 -7.14
CA VAL A 126 -0.04 -2.10 -7.05
C VAL A 126 0.88 -3.08 -7.77
N THR A 127 1.47 -2.69 -8.88
CA THR A 127 2.45 -3.53 -9.59
C THR A 127 3.81 -3.58 -8.89
N ASP A 128 4.20 -2.56 -8.12
CA ASP A 128 5.37 -2.61 -7.24
C ASP A 128 5.18 -3.66 -6.12
N ILE A 129 3.96 -3.82 -5.60
CA ILE A 129 3.64 -4.89 -4.65
C ILE A 129 3.84 -6.27 -5.31
N ALA A 130 3.33 -6.46 -6.53
CA ALA A 130 3.52 -7.71 -7.28
C ALA A 130 5.01 -8.01 -7.50
N LYS A 131 5.81 -7.01 -7.85
CA LYS A 131 7.28 -7.13 -7.98
C LYS A 131 7.91 -7.54 -6.67
N ARG A 132 7.62 -6.82 -5.59
CA ARG A 132 8.26 -7.05 -4.28
C ARG A 132 7.97 -8.44 -3.73
N LEU A 133 6.73 -8.88 -3.87
CA LEU A 133 6.28 -10.19 -3.37
C LEU A 133 6.49 -11.32 -4.38
N HIS A 134 6.96 -11.04 -5.58
CA HIS A 134 6.96 -11.97 -6.72
C HIS A 134 5.61 -12.69 -6.87
N CYS A 135 4.54 -11.98 -6.59
CA CYS A 135 3.19 -12.51 -6.57
C CYS A 135 2.57 -12.41 -7.97
N PRO A 136 1.86 -13.46 -8.45
CA PRO A 136 1.11 -13.37 -9.69
C PRO A 136 0.19 -12.16 -9.72
N LEU A 137 0.11 -11.48 -10.86
CA LEU A 137 -0.79 -10.36 -11.09
C LEU A 137 -1.99 -10.81 -11.91
N VAL A 138 -3.19 -10.61 -11.37
CA VAL A 138 -4.45 -10.76 -12.10
C VAL A 138 -4.98 -9.38 -12.45
N TRP A 139 -5.29 -9.15 -13.73
CA TRP A 139 -5.71 -7.84 -14.21
C TRP A 139 -7.05 -7.92 -14.94
N LEU A 140 -8.08 -7.29 -14.36
CA LEU A 140 -9.42 -7.18 -14.94
C LEU A 140 -9.52 -5.87 -15.72
N VAL A 141 -9.33 -5.94 -17.02
CA VAL A 141 -9.16 -4.78 -17.89
C VAL A 141 -10.49 -4.35 -18.51
N ASN A 142 -10.83 -3.10 -18.28
CA ASN A 142 -11.92 -2.40 -18.95
C ASN A 142 -11.57 -0.91 -19.00
N CYS A 143 -10.79 -0.49 -20.03
CA CYS A 143 -10.26 0.87 -20.08
C CYS A 143 -10.63 1.56 -21.41
N SER A 144 -11.62 2.44 -21.36
CA SER A 144 -12.15 3.15 -22.55
C SER A 144 -11.19 4.16 -23.18
N GLY A 145 -9.92 4.23 -22.74
CA GLY A 145 -8.90 5.15 -23.23
C GLY A 145 -8.73 6.38 -22.33
N VAL A 146 -7.81 7.25 -22.72
CA VAL A 146 -7.45 8.47 -21.95
C VAL A 146 -8.60 9.48 -21.94
N LYS A 147 -8.86 10.11 -20.81
CA LYS A 147 -9.74 11.29 -20.70
C LYS A 147 -9.11 12.46 -21.48
N LEU A 148 -9.47 12.59 -22.75
CA LEU A 148 -8.80 13.50 -23.69
C LEU A 148 -8.85 14.98 -23.29
N THR A 149 -9.89 15.39 -22.55
CA THR A 149 -10.04 16.77 -22.06
C THR A 149 -9.05 17.15 -20.97
N GLU A 150 -8.38 16.17 -20.37
CA GLU A 150 -7.38 16.34 -19.30
C GLU A 150 -6.11 15.53 -19.60
N GLN A 151 -5.80 15.37 -20.87
CA GLN A 151 -4.70 14.51 -21.30
C GLN A 151 -3.34 14.92 -20.73
N GLU A 152 -3.14 16.21 -20.42
CA GLU A 152 -1.93 16.74 -19.82
C GLU A 152 -1.70 16.24 -18.37
N LYS A 153 -2.76 15.80 -17.67
CA LYS A 153 -2.66 15.20 -16.34
C LYS A 153 -2.33 13.71 -16.38
N VAL A 154 -2.45 13.07 -17.54
CA VAL A 154 -2.32 11.62 -17.71
C VAL A 154 -1.08 11.27 -18.52
N TYR A 155 -0.79 12.04 -19.57
CA TYR A 155 0.19 11.73 -20.61
C TYR A 155 1.56 12.35 -20.34
N ALA A 156 2.62 11.64 -20.77
CA ALA A 156 4.02 12.09 -20.87
C ALA A 156 4.73 12.45 -19.56
N ASP A 157 4.35 11.88 -18.44
CA ASP A 157 5.13 12.00 -17.20
C ASP A 157 6.23 10.92 -17.10
N ARG A 158 7.34 11.25 -16.46
CA ARG A 158 8.51 10.37 -16.27
C ARG A 158 8.17 9.03 -15.60
N ARG A 159 7.23 9.01 -14.66
CA ARG A 159 6.69 7.82 -13.97
C ARG A 159 5.18 7.69 -14.18
N GLY A 160 4.70 8.23 -15.28
CA GLY A 160 3.29 8.23 -15.64
C GLY A 160 2.91 7.07 -16.55
N SER A 161 2.02 7.39 -17.50
CA SER A 161 1.34 6.41 -18.35
C SER A 161 2.28 5.49 -19.13
N GLY A 162 3.37 6.01 -19.68
CA GLY A 162 4.34 5.20 -20.44
C GLY A 162 5.01 4.12 -19.60
N THR A 163 5.24 4.38 -18.31
CA THR A 163 5.86 3.41 -17.41
C THR A 163 4.93 2.21 -17.18
N THR A 164 3.61 2.39 -17.16
CA THR A 164 2.67 1.28 -16.98
C THR A 164 2.73 0.27 -18.12
N PHE A 165 3.03 0.68 -19.35
CA PHE A 165 3.21 -0.24 -20.48
C PHE A 165 4.42 -1.15 -20.32
N PHE A 166 5.51 -0.61 -19.78
CA PHE A 166 6.73 -1.39 -19.54
C PHE A 166 6.57 -2.36 -18.36
N ARG A 167 5.59 -2.16 -17.50
CA ARG A 167 5.40 -2.97 -16.31
C ARG A 167 5.13 -4.44 -16.63
N HIS A 168 4.38 -4.74 -17.70
CA HIS A 168 4.19 -6.11 -18.17
C HIS A 168 5.50 -6.78 -18.57
N ALA A 169 6.34 -6.07 -19.32
CA ALA A 169 7.65 -6.58 -19.73
C ALA A 169 8.55 -6.79 -18.51
N GLU A 170 8.57 -5.85 -17.58
CA GLU A 170 9.37 -5.95 -16.34
C GLU A 170 8.94 -7.13 -15.48
N LEU A 171 7.65 -7.30 -15.23
CA LEU A 171 7.11 -8.44 -14.49
C LEU A 171 7.45 -9.78 -15.18
N ASN A 172 7.32 -9.82 -16.50
CA ASN A 172 7.66 -11.01 -17.28
C ASN A 172 9.16 -11.38 -17.18
N VAL A 173 10.06 -10.38 -17.27
CA VAL A 173 11.50 -10.60 -17.08
C VAL A 173 11.81 -11.14 -15.69
N LEU A 174 11.09 -10.70 -14.66
CA LEU A 174 11.22 -11.22 -13.31
C LEU A 174 10.58 -12.61 -13.11
N GLY A 175 9.91 -13.14 -14.14
CA GLY A 175 9.21 -14.41 -14.08
C GLY A 175 7.91 -14.36 -13.27
N ILE A 176 7.31 -13.18 -13.14
CA ILE A 176 6.03 -12.97 -12.47
C ILE A 176 4.91 -13.10 -13.50
N PRO A 177 4.01 -14.08 -13.36
CA PRO A 177 2.90 -14.25 -14.29
C PRO A 177 1.92 -13.07 -14.22
N VAL A 178 1.45 -12.62 -15.38
CA VAL A 178 0.36 -11.65 -15.51
C VAL A 178 -0.78 -12.29 -16.27
N LEU A 179 -1.94 -12.42 -15.64
CA LEU A 179 -3.15 -12.99 -16.24
C LEU A 179 -4.15 -11.86 -16.42
N ALA A 180 -4.51 -11.55 -17.65
CA ALA A 180 -5.44 -10.48 -17.96
C ALA A 180 -6.76 -11.02 -18.52
N ALA A 181 -7.87 -10.50 -18.00
CA ALA A 181 -9.22 -10.71 -18.52
C ALA A 181 -9.75 -9.38 -19.09
N ILE A 182 -10.12 -9.39 -20.36
CA ILE A 182 -10.47 -8.19 -21.11
C ILE A 182 -11.97 -8.09 -21.27
N TYR A 183 -12.51 -6.92 -20.91
CA TYR A 183 -13.92 -6.56 -21.02
C TYR A 183 -14.08 -5.23 -21.76
N GLY A 184 -15.25 -5.02 -22.34
CA GLY A 184 -15.62 -3.75 -22.95
C GLY A 184 -14.66 -3.25 -24.05
N THR A 185 -14.55 -1.94 -24.18
CA THR A 185 -13.79 -1.30 -25.26
C THR A 185 -12.48 -0.72 -24.74
N ASN A 186 -11.35 -1.19 -25.29
CA ASN A 186 -10.01 -0.85 -24.83
C ASN A 186 -9.15 -0.29 -25.98
N PRO A 187 -9.33 0.98 -26.36
CA PRO A 187 -8.56 1.61 -27.44
C PRO A 187 -7.23 2.16 -26.96
N ALA A 188 -6.26 2.20 -27.84
CA ALA A 188 -4.96 2.85 -27.66
C ALA A 188 -4.29 2.47 -26.34
N GLY A 189 -3.92 3.45 -25.52
CA GLY A 189 -3.30 3.21 -24.22
C GLY A 189 -4.12 2.31 -23.29
N GLY A 190 -5.45 2.34 -23.36
CA GLY A 190 -6.33 1.45 -22.61
C GLY A 190 -6.08 -0.03 -22.94
N GLY A 191 -5.89 -0.34 -24.21
CA GLY A 191 -5.50 -1.68 -24.65
C GLY A 191 -4.12 -2.08 -24.15
N TYR A 192 -3.13 -1.19 -24.26
CA TYR A 192 -1.77 -1.47 -23.83
C TYR A 192 -1.63 -1.74 -22.33
N GLN A 193 -2.52 -1.24 -21.50
CA GLN A 193 -2.52 -1.56 -20.07
C GLN A 193 -2.81 -3.03 -19.77
N GLY A 194 -3.58 -3.72 -20.61
CA GLY A 194 -4.00 -5.09 -20.38
C GLY A 194 -3.25 -6.16 -21.17
N ILE A 195 -2.36 -5.76 -22.08
CA ILE A 195 -1.64 -6.71 -22.93
C ILE A 195 -0.66 -7.52 -22.08
N SER A 196 -1.00 -8.80 -21.87
CA SER A 196 -0.17 -9.71 -21.07
C SER A 196 0.55 -10.73 -21.95
N PRO A 197 1.86 -10.92 -21.78
CA PRO A 197 2.58 -12.00 -22.45
C PRO A 197 2.30 -13.38 -21.87
N THR A 198 1.74 -13.46 -20.64
CA THR A 198 1.49 -14.74 -19.97
C THR A 198 0.16 -15.34 -20.39
N LEU A 199 -0.94 -14.63 -20.18
CA LEU A 199 -2.29 -15.10 -20.47
C LEU A 199 -3.20 -13.91 -20.75
N LEU A 200 -3.92 -13.99 -21.88
CA LEU A 200 -4.90 -12.99 -22.28
C LEU A 200 -6.24 -13.65 -22.61
N LEU A 201 -7.21 -13.47 -21.76
CA LEU A 201 -8.59 -13.96 -21.89
C LEU A 201 -9.52 -12.83 -22.30
N ALA A 202 -10.55 -13.12 -23.07
CA ALA A 202 -11.45 -12.11 -23.63
C ALA A 202 -12.93 -12.45 -23.40
N HIS A 203 -13.72 -11.45 -23.02
CA HIS A 203 -15.16 -11.53 -23.16
C HIS A 203 -15.54 -11.34 -24.63
N LYS A 204 -16.55 -12.08 -25.12
CA LYS A 204 -16.95 -12.06 -26.56
C LYS A 204 -17.25 -10.67 -27.13
N ASP A 205 -17.72 -9.74 -26.29
CA ASP A 205 -18.12 -8.39 -26.69
C ASP A 205 -16.99 -7.35 -26.46
N CYS A 206 -15.78 -7.80 -26.08
CA CYS A 206 -14.68 -6.87 -25.89
C CYS A 206 -13.95 -6.52 -27.20
N ASN A 207 -13.18 -5.45 -27.16
CA ASN A 207 -12.20 -5.13 -28.20
C ASN A 207 -10.94 -4.53 -27.60
N ILE A 208 -9.81 -4.76 -28.28
CA ILE A 208 -8.54 -4.06 -28.05
C ILE A 208 -8.06 -3.52 -29.39
N ALA A 209 -7.77 -2.24 -29.47
CA ALA A 209 -7.36 -1.63 -30.72
C ALA A 209 -6.22 -0.62 -30.53
N VAL A 210 -5.31 -0.52 -31.50
CA VAL A 210 -4.30 0.54 -31.55
C VAL A 210 -4.96 1.92 -31.58
N GLY A 211 -6.11 2.04 -32.22
CA GLY A 211 -6.94 3.23 -32.25
C GLY A 211 -8.42 2.87 -32.21
N GLY A 212 -9.15 3.50 -31.31
CA GLY A 212 -10.60 3.32 -31.20
C GLY A 212 -11.38 3.93 -32.37
N ALA A 213 -12.69 3.64 -32.41
CA ALA A 213 -13.59 4.11 -33.45
C ALA A 213 -13.52 5.63 -33.69
N GLY A 214 -13.47 6.42 -32.62
CA GLY A 214 -13.35 7.88 -32.71
C GLY A 214 -12.05 8.35 -33.37
N ILE A 215 -10.91 7.69 -33.06
CA ILE A 215 -9.62 8.02 -33.68
C ILE A 215 -9.65 7.68 -35.17
N VAL A 216 -10.13 6.49 -35.51
CA VAL A 216 -10.21 6.06 -36.92
C VAL A 216 -11.15 6.96 -37.70
N SER A 217 -12.27 7.36 -37.14
CA SER A 217 -13.19 8.34 -37.74
C SER A 217 -12.54 9.71 -37.95
N GLY A 218 -11.63 10.11 -37.02
CA GLY A 218 -10.90 11.38 -37.05
C GLY A 218 -9.67 11.40 -37.99
N MET A 219 -9.32 10.30 -38.64
CA MET A 219 -8.16 10.21 -39.55
C MET A 219 -8.44 10.79 -40.97
N ALA A 220 -9.66 11.23 -41.23
CA ALA A 220 -10.01 11.89 -42.50
C ALA A 220 -9.19 13.17 -42.72
N PRO A 221 -9.03 13.62 -43.97
CA PRO A 221 -8.30 14.84 -44.30
C PRO A 221 -8.81 16.04 -43.51
N LYS A 222 -7.87 16.78 -42.90
CA LYS A 222 -8.21 17.86 -41.97
C LYS A 222 -8.36 19.18 -42.69
N GLY A 223 -9.50 19.79 -42.53
CA GLY A 223 -9.82 21.17 -42.82
C GLY A 223 -10.54 21.80 -41.65
N PHE A 224 -11.28 22.84 -41.86
CA PHE A 224 -12.23 23.36 -40.90
C PHE A 224 -13.40 22.36 -40.78
N PHE A 225 -13.92 22.17 -39.57
CA PHE A 225 -15.13 21.39 -39.38
C PHE A 225 -16.32 22.17 -39.96
N ASP A 226 -16.94 21.59 -40.98
CA ASP A 226 -18.17 22.06 -41.61
C ASP A 226 -19.23 20.93 -41.55
N GLU A 227 -20.41 21.20 -42.09
CA GLU A 227 -21.52 20.22 -42.10
C GLU A 227 -21.19 18.96 -42.90
N VAL A 228 -20.46 19.09 -43.99
CA VAL A 228 -20.06 17.97 -44.87
C VAL A 228 -19.10 17.04 -44.10
N MET A 229 -18.11 17.62 -43.43
CA MET A 229 -17.18 16.85 -42.60
C MET A 229 -17.88 16.22 -41.40
N ALA A 230 -18.83 16.93 -40.79
CA ALA A 230 -19.63 16.39 -39.71
C ALA A 230 -20.42 15.14 -40.11
N GLU A 231 -21.06 15.16 -41.28
CA GLU A 231 -21.78 13.99 -41.83
C GLU A 231 -20.82 12.81 -42.08
N GLN A 232 -19.65 13.06 -42.66
CA GLN A 232 -18.63 12.01 -42.86
C GLN A 232 -18.19 11.39 -41.55
N ILE A 233 -17.99 12.19 -40.52
CA ILE A 233 -17.63 11.71 -39.17
C ILE A 233 -18.77 10.90 -38.55
N ILE A 234 -20.02 11.34 -38.74
CA ILE A 234 -21.20 10.63 -38.26
C ILE A 234 -21.29 9.24 -38.88
N ASP A 235 -21.14 9.15 -40.20
CA ASP A 235 -21.21 7.88 -40.94
C ASP A 235 -20.07 6.94 -40.55
N ALA A 236 -18.84 7.46 -40.47
CA ALA A 236 -17.70 6.70 -39.99
C ALA A 236 -17.92 6.20 -38.56
N THR A 237 -18.43 7.04 -37.67
CA THR A 237 -18.73 6.68 -36.27
C THR A 237 -19.79 5.58 -36.17
N ARG A 238 -20.87 5.68 -36.96
CA ARG A 238 -21.90 4.64 -37.05
C ARG A 238 -21.34 3.30 -37.52
N LYS A 239 -20.51 3.33 -38.57
CA LYS A 239 -19.85 2.14 -39.11
C LYS A 239 -18.96 1.47 -38.06
N PHE A 240 -18.09 2.22 -37.40
CA PHE A 240 -17.18 1.66 -36.40
C PHE A 240 -17.86 1.31 -35.06
N LYS A 241 -19.06 1.83 -34.80
CA LYS A 241 -19.90 1.35 -33.69
C LYS A 241 -20.48 -0.02 -34.01
N ALA A 242 -20.86 -0.27 -35.25
CA ALA A 242 -21.39 -1.58 -35.67
C ALA A 242 -20.28 -2.64 -35.79
N THR A 243 -19.07 -2.24 -36.20
CA THR A 243 -17.90 -3.11 -36.37
C THR A 243 -16.68 -2.48 -35.70
N PRO A 244 -16.52 -2.58 -34.35
CA PRO A 244 -15.42 -1.95 -33.64
C PRO A 244 -14.04 -2.43 -34.13
N PRO A 245 -13.05 -1.52 -34.26
CA PRO A 245 -11.66 -1.91 -34.51
C PRO A 245 -11.16 -2.84 -33.38
N GLY A 246 -10.38 -3.86 -33.76
CA GLY A 246 -9.78 -4.77 -32.77
C GLY A 246 -10.77 -5.65 -32.01
N ARG A 247 -11.91 -5.94 -32.59
CA ARG A 247 -12.90 -6.86 -32.02
C ARG A 247 -12.37 -8.29 -31.91
N VAL A 248 -13.05 -9.11 -31.15
CA VAL A 248 -12.63 -10.47 -30.80
C VAL A 248 -12.27 -11.33 -32.01
N GLU A 249 -13.06 -11.31 -33.09
CA GLU A 249 -12.82 -12.11 -34.29
C GLU A 249 -11.47 -11.78 -34.93
N ILE A 250 -11.00 -10.53 -34.81
CA ILE A 250 -9.67 -10.16 -35.33
C ILE A 250 -8.58 -10.79 -34.44
N HIS A 251 -8.71 -10.65 -33.12
CA HIS A 251 -7.64 -11.03 -32.23
C HIS A 251 -7.66 -12.51 -31.82
N TYR A 252 -8.76 -13.19 -31.99
CA TYR A 252 -8.86 -14.62 -31.75
C TYR A 252 -8.68 -15.43 -33.04
N ASP A 253 -9.50 -15.14 -34.07
CA ASP A 253 -9.53 -15.97 -35.28
C ASP A 253 -8.37 -15.66 -36.25
N ALA A 254 -8.05 -14.35 -36.42
CA ALA A 254 -7.07 -13.95 -37.41
C ALA A 254 -5.63 -13.86 -36.87
N THR A 255 -5.43 -13.37 -35.64
CA THR A 255 -4.08 -13.15 -35.11
C THR A 255 -3.68 -14.10 -34.00
N GLY A 256 -4.63 -14.81 -33.37
CA GLY A 256 -4.35 -15.71 -32.24
C GLY A 256 -3.86 -14.96 -30.98
N PHE A 257 -4.13 -13.65 -30.89
CA PHE A 257 -3.67 -12.82 -29.78
C PHE A 257 -4.39 -13.14 -28.47
N PHE A 258 -5.72 -13.34 -28.52
CA PHE A 258 -6.45 -13.87 -27.37
C PHE A 258 -6.27 -15.38 -27.23
N ARG A 259 -5.98 -15.83 -26.03
CA ARG A 259 -5.85 -17.26 -25.73
C ARG A 259 -7.19 -17.97 -25.74
N GLU A 260 -8.20 -17.36 -25.16
CA GLU A 260 -9.56 -17.86 -25.06
C GLU A 260 -10.55 -16.71 -25.17
N VAL A 261 -11.75 -17.01 -25.69
CA VAL A 261 -12.88 -16.11 -25.75
C VAL A 261 -14.09 -16.75 -25.07
N HIS A 262 -14.73 -16.01 -24.20
CA HIS A 262 -15.81 -16.52 -23.38
C HIS A 262 -17.11 -15.76 -23.62
N PRO A 263 -18.26 -16.48 -23.70
CA PRO A 263 -19.55 -15.88 -24.00
C PRO A 263 -20.19 -15.10 -22.84
N THR A 264 -19.76 -15.37 -21.59
CA THR A 264 -20.31 -14.73 -20.38
C THR A 264 -19.20 -14.31 -19.41
N GLU A 265 -19.52 -13.39 -18.51
CA GLU A 265 -18.65 -12.94 -17.43
C GLU A 265 -18.22 -14.12 -16.54
N GLU A 266 -19.17 -15.01 -16.17
CA GLU A 266 -18.91 -16.18 -15.33
C GLU A 266 -17.90 -17.13 -15.99
N SER A 267 -18.14 -17.50 -17.26
CA SER A 267 -17.27 -18.45 -17.96
C SER A 267 -15.87 -17.90 -18.14
N LEU A 268 -15.72 -16.60 -18.33
CA LEU A 268 -14.42 -15.92 -18.39
C LEU A 268 -13.68 -15.98 -17.05
N LEU A 269 -14.39 -15.65 -15.97
CA LEU A 269 -13.81 -15.66 -14.62
C LEU A 269 -13.53 -17.08 -14.11
N ASP A 270 -14.35 -18.06 -14.46
CA ASP A 270 -14.08 -19.47 -14.15
C ASP A 270 -12.82 -19.99 -14.87
N SER A 271 -12.64 -19.63 -16.14
CA SER A 271 -11.41 -19.93 -16.86
C SER A 271 -10.20 -19.25 -16.20
N LEU A 272 -10.32 -17.97 -15.85
CA LEU A 272 -9.26 -17.25 -15.15
C LEU A 272 -8.88 -17.95 -13.83
N LYS A 273 -9.86 -18.34 -13.01
CA LYS A 273 -9.63 -19.11 -11.77
C LYS A 273 -8.92 -20.44 -12.04
N ALA A 274 -9.33 -21.15 -13.10
CA ALA A 274 -8.71 -22.42 -13.50
C ALA A 274 -7.25 -22.23 -13.93
N TRP A 275 -6.93 -21.15 -14.64
CA TRP A 275 -5.55 -20.84 -15.01
C TRP A 275 -4.70 -20.43 -13.80
N VAL A 276 -5.24 -19.66 -12.87
CA VAL A 276 -4.54 -19.33 -11.61
C VAL A 276 -4.19 -20.61 -10.85
N ALA A 277 -5.10 -21.58 -10.76
CA ALA A 277 -4.84 -22.85 -10.10
C ALA A 277 -3.74 -23.69 -10.76
N LYS A 278 -3.55 -23.55 -12.07
CA LYS A 278 -2.54 -24.31 -12.84
C LYS A 278 -1.13 -23.69 -12.78
N MET A 279 -0.99 -22.46 -12.31
CA MET A 279 0.34 -21.83 -12.24
C MET A 279 1.25 -22.60 -11.30
N PRO A 280 2.52 -22.83 -11.66
CA PRO A 280 3.50 -23.39 -10.76
C PRO A 280 3.65 -22.54 -9.51
N ALA A 281 3.63 -23.16 -8.34
CA ALA A 281 3.94 -22.51 -7.07
C ALA A 281 4.45 -23.53 -6.07
N TYR A 282 5.15 -23.05 -5.06
CA TYR A 282 5.43 -23.86 -3.89
C TYR A 282 4.18 -23.97 -3.02
N ASP A 283 4.05 -25.10 -2.32
CA ASP A 283 3.08 -25.18 -1.24
C ASP A 283 3.58 -24.31 -0.08
N PRO A 284 2.89 -23.24 0.28
CA PRO A 284 3.29 -22.41 1.41
C PRO A 284 3.46 -23.20 2.70
N ALA A 285 2.68 -24.24 2.91
CA ALA A 285 2.76 -25.10 4.09
C ALA A 285 4.17 -25.67 4.32
N PHE A 286 4.95 -25.87 3.26
CA PHE A 286 6.34 -26.31 3.36
C PHE A 286 7.21 -25.37 4.21
N PHE A 287 6.93 -24.07 4.20
CA PHE A 287 7.69 -23.06 4.92
C PHE A 287 7.15 -22.76 6.32
N ARG A 288 6.01 -23.30 6.70
CA ARG A 288 5.45 -23.11 8.03
C ARG A 288 6.34 -23.77 9.08
N VAL A 289 6.60 -23.03 10.15
CA VAL A 289 7.37 -23.51 11.32
C VAL A 289 6.47 -24.07 12.41
N ALA A 290 5.16 -23.83 12.31
CA ALA A 290 4.10 -24.33 13.16
C ALA A 290 2.78 -24.44 12.39
N ALA A 291 1.77 -25.07 12.94
CA ALA A 291 0.41 -24.99 12.43
C ALA A 291 -0.10 -23.55 12.54
N PRO A 292 -0.93 -23.05 11.60
CA PRO A 292 -1.64 -21.79 11.74
C PRO A 292 -2.44 -21.74 13.03
N ALA A 293 -2.42 -20.61 13.72
CA ALA A 293 -3.17 -20.42 14.95
C ALA A 293 -3.68 -18.99 15.06
N GLU A 294 -4.80 -18.82 15.76
CA GLU A 294 -5.31 -17.50 16.08
C GLU A 294 -4.59 -16.92 17.31
N PRO A 295 -4.58 -15.58 17.47
CA PRO A 295 -4.15 -14.96 18.71
C PRO A 295 -4.95 -15.44 19.91
N ALA A 296 -4.32 -15.52 21.09
CA ALA A 296 -4.99 -15.92 22.32
C ALA A 296 -5.98 -14.86 22.86
N PHE A 297 -5.91 -13.63 22.35
CA PHE A 297 -6.76 -12.50 22.75
C PHE A 297 -7.54 -11.95 21.58
N PRO A 298 -8.78 -11.44 21.80
CA PRO A 298 -9.63 -10.97 20.71
C PRO A 298 -9.11 -9.66 20.10
N ALA A 299 -9.36 -9.48 18.80
CA ALA A 299 -8.99 -8.27 18.09
C ALA A 299 -9.69 -7.00 18.59
N GLU A 300 -10.88 -7.13 19.19
CA GLU A 300 -11.64 -6.04 19.79
C GLU A 300 -10.89 -5.34 20.93
N ASP A 301 -9.98 -6.03 21.60
CA ASP A 301 -9.11 -5.44 22.62
C ASP A 301 -8.26 -4.29 22.07
N LEU A 302 -7.94 -4.28 20.78
CA LEU A 302 -7.11 -3.25 20.15
C LEU A 302 -7.68 -1.84 20.35
N TYR A 303 -9.01 -1.72 20.39
CA TYR A 303 -9.69 -0.45 20.65
C TYR A 303 -9.51 0.08 22.09
N ASN A 304 -9.15 -0.79 23.01
CA ASN A 304 -8.89 -0.46 24.41
C ASN A 304 -7.40 -0.25 24.70
N ILE A 305 -6.51 -0.72 23.81
CA ILE A 305 -5.05 -0.70 23.97
C ILE A 305 -4.45 0.56 23.40
N VAL A 306 -4.67 0.81 22.10
CA VAL A 306 -4.04 1.92 21.39
C VAL A 306 -4.67 3.24 21.81
N ALA A 307 -3.91 4.10 22.45
CA ALA A 307 -4.44 5.39 22.90
C ALA A 307 -4.74 6.31 21.72
N PHE A 308 -6.00 6.73 21.57
CA PHE A 308 -6.43 7.70 20.56
C PHE A 308 -5.77 9.08 20.79
N ASN A 309 -5.68 9.48 22.05
CA ASN A 309 -4.97 10.69 22.41
C ASN A 309 -3.45 10.50 22.25
N GLN A 310 -2.85 11.22 21.32
CA GLN A 310 -1.42 11.11 20.97
C GLN A 310 -0.45 11.43 22.13
N LYS A 311 -0.93 12.09 23.20
CA LYS A 311 -0.15 12.40 24.41
C LYS A 311 -0.18 11.28 25.47
N MET A 312 -1.06 10.30 25.31
CA MET A 312 -1.16 9.16 26.22
C MET A 312 -0.25 8.02 25.76
N VAL A 313 0.31 7.33 26.75
CA VAL A 313 1.10 6.12 26.50
C VAL A 313 0.20 4.89 26.41
N TYR A 314 0.68 3.86 25.75
CA TYR A 314 0.04 2.54 25.70
C TYR A 314 1.13 1.46 25.56
N ASP A 315 0.75 0.23 25.77
CA ASP A 315 1.64 -0.93 25.67
C ASP A 315 1.53 -1.55 24.27
N VAL A 316 2.52 -1.28 23.41
CA VAL A 316 2.56 -1.80 22.04
C VAL A 316 2.68 -3.33 22.00
N GLU A 317 3.20 -3.96 23.06
CA GLU A 317 3.29 -5.40 23.13
C GLU A 317 1.91 -6.04 23.26
N GLN A 318 1.00 -5.40 23.98
CA GLN A 318 -0.41 -5.82 24.01
C GLN A 318 -1.08 -5.71 22.64
N PHE A 319 -0.75 -4.67 21.85
CA PHE A 319 -1.24 -4.54 20.49
C PHE A 319 -0.75 -5.72 19.62
N MET A 320 0.55 -5.99 19.64
CA MET A 320 1.14 -7.06 18.83
C MET A 320 0.62 -8.45 19.22
N ALA A 321 0.38 -8.69 20.51
CA ALA A 321 -0.16 -9.96 21.02
C ALA A 321 -1.57 -10.30 20.48
N ARG A 322 -2.32 -9.33 19.91
CA ARG A 322 -3.64 -9.55 19.27
C ARG A 322 -3.53 -9.83 17.77
N LEU A 323 -2.32 -9.87 17.24
CA LEU A 323 -2.07 -9.98 15.81
C LEU A 323 -1.23 -11.20 15.41
N VAL A 324 -0.54 -11.81 16.38
CA VAL A 324 0.37 -12.94 16.13
C VAL A 324 -0.18 -14.26 16.68
N ASP A 325 0.24 -15.37 16.07
CA ASP A 325 -0.24 -16.71 16.40
C ASP A 325 0.01 -17.05 17.89
N ASN A 326 -1.01 -17.61 18.54
CA ASN A 326 -1.03 -17.99 19.96
C ASN A 326 -0.66 -16.85 20.93
N SER A 327 -0.50 -15.62 20.47
CA SER A 327 0.07 -14.51 21.23
C SER A 327 1.44 -14.89 21.83
N GLU A 328 2.32 -15.44 21.01
CA GLU A 328 3.67 -15.88 21.39
C GLU A 328 4.75 -15.05 20.71
N HIS A 329 5.85 -14.85 21.39
CA HIS A 329 7.00 -14.12 20.86
C HIS A 329 8.34 -14.64 21.40
N MET A 330 9.42 -14.19 20.73
CA MET A 330 10.79 -14.30 21.26
C MET A 330 11.49 -12.97 21.05
N GLU A 331 11.67 -12.22 22.14
CA GLU A 331 12.35 -10.92 22.07
C GLU A 331 13.85 -11.09 21.81
N PHE A 332 14.38 -10.27 20.88
CA PHE A 332 15.80 -10.15 20.61
C PHE A 332 16.42 -9.05 21.48
N ARG A 333 17.43 -9.39 22.28
CA ARG A 333 18.15 -8.47 23.18
C ARG A 333 17.22 -7.70 24.12
N PRO A 334 16.42 -8.37 24.97
CA PRO A 334 15.58 -7.70 25.94
C PRO A 334 16.44 -6.82 26.86
N GLY A 335 15.93 -5.63 27.19
CA GLY A 335 16.62 -4.66 28.04
C GLY A 335 17.68 -3.79 27.36
N TYR A 336 18.19 -4.17 26.19
CA TYR A 336 19.07 -3.32 25.40
C TYR A 336 18.27 -2.52 24.37
N GLY A 337 18.47 -1.19 24.28
CA GLY A 337 17.63 -0.32 23.46
C GLY A 337 16.15 -0.42 23.82
N PRO A 338 15.77 -0.08 25.07
CA PRO A 338 14.44 -0.38 25.62
C PRO A 338 13.29 0.36 24.92
N GLU A 339 13.58 1.42 24.18
CA GLU A 339 12.59 2.18 23.40
C GLU A 339 12.07 1.41 22.19
N LEU A 340 12.74 0.32 21.81
CA LEU A 340 12.37 -0.49 20.66
C LEU A 340 12.18 -1.95 21.07
N TYR A 341 11.08 -2.52 20.63
CA TYR A 341 10.88 -3.96 20.59
C TYR A 341 11.49 -4.51 19.29
N THR A 342 12.19 -5.61 19.37
CA THR A 342 12.63 -6.44 18.24
C THR A 342 12.45 -7.89 18.63
N GLY A 343 11.86 -8.70 17.78
CA GLY A 343 11.62 -10.10 18.12
C GLY A 343 11.05 -10.92 16.97
N LEU A 344 10.98 -12.22 17.20
CA LEU A 344 10.41 -13.18 16.28
C LEU A 344 9.00 -13.58 16.73
N VAL A 345 8.11 -13.70 15.76
CA VAL A 345 6.70 -14.08 15.95
C VAL A 345 6.27 -15.04 14.85
N LYS A 346 5.09 -15.63 15.01
CA LYS A 346 4.45 -16.43 13.97
C LYS A 346 3.18 -15.74 13.47
N VAL A 347 2.94 -15.80 12.17
CA VAL A 347 1.70 -15.36 11.53
C VAL A 347 1.28 -16.44 10.54
N ASP A 348 0.12 -17.03 10.72
CA ASP A 348 -0.40 -18.15 9.93
C ASP A 348 0.59 -19.33 9.85
N GLY A 349 1.30 -19.58 10.96
CA GLY A 349 2.35 -20.60 11.06
C GLY A 349 3.70 -20.21 10.45
N PHE A 350 3.81 -19.06 9.82
CA PHE A 350 5.05 -18.54 9.23
C PHE A 350 5.82 -17.66 10.20
N LEU A 351 7.15 -17.65 10.06
CA LEU A 351 8.02 -16.87 10.91
C LEU A 351 8.21 -15.45 10.39
N PHE A 352 8.14 -14.47 11.29
CA PHE A 352 8.38 -13.05 11.01
C PHE A 352 9.27 -12.40 12.05
N GLY A 353 10.09 -11.44 11.60
CA GLY A 353 10.70 -10.44 12.48
C GLY A 353 9.72 -9.28 12.70
N ILE A 354 9.57 -8.83 13.95
CA ILE A 354 8.82 -7.61 14.28
C ILE A 354 9.75 -6.58 14.89
N VAL A 355 9.59 -5.31 14.46
CA VAL A 355 10.17 -4.11 15.07
C VAL A 355 9.05 -3.16 15.44
N ALA A 356 9.04 -2.66 16.68
CA ALA A 356 8.02 -1.73 17.15
C ALA A 356 8.59 -0.66 18.09
N ASN A 357 8.03 0.55 18.06
CA ASN A 357 8.35 1.59 19.05
C ASN A 357 7.57 1.34 20.35
N ARG A 358 8.29 1.23 21.46
CA ARG A 358 7.70 1.27 22.80
C ARG A 358 7.40 2.71 23.19
N GLN A 359 6.40 2.91 24.02
CA GLN A 359 5.96 4.22 24.52
C GLN A 359 6.22 4.34 26.03
N GLY A 360 6.23 5.57 26.54
CA GLY A 360 6.43 5.85 27.97
C GLY A 360 7.83 6.29 28.32
N MET A 361 8.10 6.38 29.62
CA MET A 361 9.42 6.74 30.14
C MET A 361 10.35 5.53 30.07
N MET A 362 11.58 5.77 29.62
CA MET A 362 12.61 4.74 29.62
C MET A 362 13.21 4.53 31.00
N PRO A 363 13.94 3.41 31.23
CA PRO A 363 14.60 3.15 32.50
C PRO A 363 15.53 4.31 32.92
N LYS A 364 15.70 4.47 34.23
CA LYS A 364 16.58 5.50 34.79
C LYS A 364 18.02 5.31 34.27
N GLY A 365 18.63 6.40 33.86
CA GLY A 365 19.98 6.40 33.26
C GLY A 365 20.04 6.02 31.80
N TYR A 366 18.88 5.93 31.13
CA TYR A 366 18.80 5.75 29.70
C TYR A 366 18.25 7.02 29.01
N PRO A 367 18.79 7.47 27.87
CA PRO A 367 19.92 6.89 27.14
C PRO A 367 21.25 7.14 27.88
N GLU A 368 22.16 6.20 27.81
CA GLU A 368 23.41 6.16 28.57
C GLU A 368 24.37 7.34 28.26
N TYR A 369 24.24 7.95 27.11
CA TYR A 369 25.06 9.08 26.65
C TYR A 369 24.52 10.45 27.08
N ALA A 370 23.30 10.53 27.63
CA ALA A 370 22.63 11.82 27.87
C ALA A 370 22.24 12.03 29.34
N PRO A 371 22.27 13.28 29.84
CA PRO A 371 21.86 13.61 31.21
C PRO A 371 20.33 13.71 31.37
N TYR A 372 19.56 13.66 30.27
CA TYR A 372 18.10 13.70 30.28
C TYR A 372 17.50 12.29 30.15
N PRO A 373 16.28 12.09 30.66
CA PRO A 373 15.60 10.81 30.58
C PRO A 373 15.17 10.49 29.16
N GLY A 374 15.28 9.21 28.76
CA GLY A 374 14.72 8.71 27.52
C GLY A 374 13.20 8.61 27.57
N ILE A 375 12.59 8.83 26.42
CA ILE A 375 11.14 8.69 26.20
C ILE A 375 10.88 7.76 25.02
N GLY A 376 9.80 7.00 25.10
CA GLY A 376 9.36 6.12 24.03
C GLY A 376 8.98 6.90 22.76
N GLY A 377 9.01 6.19 21.65
CA GLY A 377 8.78 6.79 20.32
C GLY A 377 9.97 7.55 19.74
N LYS A 378 11.06 7.73 20.47
CA LYS A 378 12.33 8.24 19.95
C LYS A 378 13.30 7.08 19.68
N PHE A 379 14.30 7.35 18.83
CA PHE A 379 15.44 6.47 18.64
C PHE A 379 16.65 7.00 19.37
N TYR A 380 17.31 6.11 20.10
CA TYR A 380 18.57 6.34 20.79
C TYR A 380 19.64 5.37 20.28
N ARG A 381 20.88 5.55 20.73
CA ARG A 381 22.05 4.82 20.24
C ARG A 381 21.87 3.30 20.33
N GLN A 382 21.50 2.78 21.49
CA GLN A 382 21.37 1.33 21.69
C GLN A 382 20.21 0.75 20.85
N GLY A 383 19.09 1.46 20.71
CA GLY A 383 17.97 1.03 19.86
C GLY A 383 18.36 0.94 18.39
N LEU A 384 19.08 1.94 17.87
CA LEU A 384 19.56 1.90 16.48
C LEU A 384 20.53 0.74 16.24
N ILE A 385 21.45 0.45 17.17
CA ILE A 385 22.35 -0.71 17.10
C ILE A 385 21.56 -2.01 17.11
N LYS A 386 20.62 -2.16 18.05
CA LYS A 386 19.75 -3.34 18.21
C LYS A 386 18.98 -3.66 16.93
N VAL A 387 18.34 -2.66 16.35
CA VAL A 387 17.56 -2.85 15.12
C VAL A 387 18.44 -3.17 13.93
N ASN A 388 19.61 -2.52 13.79
CA ASN A 388 20.60 -2.86 12.76
C ASN A 388 20.99 -4.34 12.79
N GLU A 389 21.35 -4.84 13.97
CA GLU A 389 21.69 -6.25 14.14
C GLU A 389 20.51 -7.16 13.82
N PHE A 390 19.31 -6.81 14.29
CA PHE A 390 18.13 -7.63 14.08
C PHE A 390 17.73 -7.71 12.60
N VAL A 391 17.74 -6.59 11.88
CA VAL A 391 17.50 -6.56 10.42
C VAL A 391 18.54 -7.42 9.69
N THR A 392 19.81 -7.30 10.06
CA THR A 392 20.90 -8.10 9.48
C THR A 392 20.68 -9.60 9.69
N LEU A 393 20.29 -9.99 10.91
CA LEU A 393 19.98 -11.39 11.23
C LEU A 393 18.76 -11.91 10.45
N CYS A 394 17.68 -11.14 10.39
CA CYS A 394 16.51 -11.49 9.58
C CYS A 394 16.89 -11.62 8.10
N GLY A 395 17.69 -10.70 7.57
CA GLY A 395 18.19 -10.75 6.19
C GLY A 395 19.00 -12.02 5.91
N ARG A 396 19.94 -12.36 6.78
CA ARG A 396 20.74 -13.60 6.68
C ARG A 396 19.85 -14.85 6.72
N ASP A 397 18.86 -14.86 7.59
CA ASP A 397 17.99 -16.02 7.82
C ASP A 397 16.77 -16.06 6.91
N ARG A 398 16.62 -15.04 6.03
CA ARG A 398 15.50 -14.88 5.10
C ARG A 398 14.14 -14.91 5.83
N VAL A 399 14.01 -14.09 6.87
CA VAL A 399 12.80 -13.93 7.67
C VAL A 399 12.17 -12.57 7.33
N PRO A 400 11.02 -12.53 6.62
CA PRO A 400 10.33 -11.29 6.30
C PRO A 400 9.97 -10.49 7.57
N MET A 401 9.76 -9.17 7.43
CA MET A 401 9.64 -8.31 8.60
C MET A 401 8.34 -7.49 8.59
N ILE A 402 7.84 -7.23 9.79
CA ILE A 402 6.70 -6.36 10.05
C ILE A 402 7.16 -5.22 10.96
N TRP A 403 6.84 -3.99 10.59
CA TRP A 403 7.22 -2.79 11.33
C TRP A 403 5.99 -2.08 11.88
N ILE A 404 6.01 -1.77 13.18
CA ILE A 404 4.93 -1.07 13.88
C ILE A 404 5.46 0.29 14.31
N GLN A 405 5.03 1.34 13.64
CA GLN A 405 5.52 2.69 13.87
C GLN A 405 4.63 3.49 14.82
N ASP A 406 5.25 4.05 15.83
CA ASP A 406 4.77 5.18 16.61
C ASP A 406 5.99 6.01 17.03
N THR A 407 6.59 6.70 16.05
CA THR A 407 7.87 7.38 16.23
C THR A 407 7.76 8.89 16.14
N SER A 408 8.41 9.57 17.08
CA SER A 408 8.58 11.03 17.10
C SER A 408 9.90 11.50 16.50
N GLY A 409 10.74 10.58 16.02
CA GLY A 409 12.03 10.90 15.42
C GLY A 409 13.24 10.27 16.12
N ILE A 410 14.42 10.54 15.57
CA ILE A 410 15.70 10.26 16.21
C ILE A 410 15.95 11.36 17.25
N ASP A 411 16.68 11.07 18.32
CA ASP A 411 17.08 12.08 19.29
C ASP A 411 17.98 13.14 18.63
N VAL A 412 17.95 14.38 19.12
CA VAL A 412 18.55 15.55 18.48
C VAL A 412 19.37 16.39 19.44
N GLY A 413 20.30 17.16 18.90
CA GLY A 413 21.17 18.07 19.62
C GLY A 413 22.61 17.57 19.72
N ASP A 414 23.53 18.43 20.16
CA ASP A 414 24.98 18.14 20.17
C ASP A 414 25.35 16.86 20.91
N ILE A 415 24.62 16.53 21.97
CA ILE A 415 24.85 15.30 22.76
C ILE A 415 24.47 14.07 21.93
N ALA A 416 23.34 14.12 21.24
CA ALA A 416 22.87 13.05 20.37
C ALA A 416 23.81 12.89 19.15
N GLU A 417 24.27 13.99 18.56
CA GLU A 417 25.23 13.95 17.44
C GLU A 417 26.55 13.31 17.86
N LYS A 418 27.06 13.61 19.07
CA LYS A 418 28.25 12.98 19.62
C LYS A 418 28.07 11.49 19.89
N ALA A 419 26.82 11.03 20.09
CA ALA A 419 26.47 9.61 20.22
C ALA A 419 26.33 8.90 18.85
N GLU A 420 26.73 9.55 17.74
CA GLU A 420 26.75 9.02 16.37
C GLU A 420 25.39 8.60 15.81
N LEU A 421 24.30 9.22 16.27
CA LEU A 421 22.94 8.80 15.88
C LEU A 421 22.68 8.94 14.37
N LEU A 422 23.27 9.97 13.72
CA LEU A 422 23.16 10.14 12.27
C LEU A 422 23.81 8.96 11.51
N GLY A 423 25.02 8.57 11.91
CA GLY A 423 25.74 7.44 11.32
C GLY A 423 25.05 6.10 11.55
N LEU A 424 24.45 5.90 12.74
CA LEU A 424 23.68 4.70 13.05
C LEU A 424 22.37 4.64 12.26
N GLY A 425 21.69 5.77 12.08
CA GLY A 425 20.52 5.87 11.22
C GLY A 425 20.84 5.54 9.76
N GLN A 426 21.98 6.04 9.25
CA GLN A 426 22.48 5.67 7.93
C GLN A 426 22.76 4.16 7.83
N ALA A 427 23.43 3.59 8.83
CA ALA A 427 23.70 2.16 8.87
C ALA A 427 22.42 1.33 8.83
N LEU A 428 21.34 1.78 9.49
CA LEU A 428 20.05 1.11 9.46
C LEU A 428 19.40 1.15 8.06
N ILE A 429 19.49 2.29 7.37
CA ILE A 429 19.04 2.40 5.97
C ILE A 429 19.75 1.36 5.09
N TYR A 430 21.08 1.27 5.21
CA TYR A 430 21.85 0.26 4.47
C TYR A 430 21.49 -1.17 4.84
N SER A 431 21.27 -1.47 6.11
CA SER A 431 20.87 -2.80 6.57
C SER A 431 19.50 -3.21 6.00
N ILE A 432 18.55 -2.29 5.98
CA ILE A 432 17.23 -2.51 5.41
C ILE A 432 17.36 -2.81 3.92
N GLU A 433 18.01 -1.94 3.15
CA GLU A 433 18.13 -2.11 1.70
C GLU A 433 18.89 -3.39 1.33
N GLN A 434 20.01 -3.68 2.02
CA GLN A 434 20.81 -4.88 1.77
C GLN A 434 20.13 -6.18 2.22
N SER A 435 19.16 -6.11 3.13
CA SER A 435 18.44 -7.31 3.58
C SER A 435 17.66 -7.97 2.46
N ASP A 436 17.19 -7.17 1.49
CA ASP A 436 16.38 -7.60 0.34
C ASP A 436 15.24 -8.52 0.74
N LEU A 437 14.56 -8.16 1.83
CA LEU A 437 13.43 -8.89 2.41
C LEU A 437 12.11 -8.17 2.16
N PRO A 438 11.02 -8.89 1.92
CA PRO A 438 9.70 -8.28 1.99
C PRO A 438 9.43 -7.69 3.37
N MET A 439 8.95 -6.46 3.39
CA MET A 439 8.58 -5.74 4.61
C MET A 439 7.17 -5.15 4.48
N MET A 440 6.41 -5.19 5.56
CA MET A 440 5.13 -4.51 5.71
C MET A 440 5.25 -3.55 6.88
N THR A 441 4.69 -2.35 6.73
CA THR A 441 4.72 -1.33 7.79
C THR A 441 3.30 -0.96 8.20
N ILE A 442 3.08 -0.80 9.49
CA ILE A 442 1.87 -0.19 10.06
C ILE A 442 2.28 1.10 10.76
N VAL A 443 1.73 2.22 10.34
CA VAL A 443 1.84 3.48 11.06
C VAL A 443 0.72 3.51 12.09
N LEU A 444 1.01 3.02 13.29
CA LEU A 444 0.00 2.82 14.33
C LEU A 444 -0.48 4.16 14.90
N ARG A 445 0.44 5.10 15.14
CA ARG A 445 0.12 6.48 15.49
C ARG A 445 1.02 7.45 14.72
N LYS A 446 2.19 7.78 15.22
CA LYS A 446 3.08 8.79 14.60
C LYS A 446 4.09 8.16 13.65
N GLY A 447 4.16 8.69 12.45
CA GLY A 447 5.24 8.49 11.50
C GLY A 447 5.93 9.84 11.24
N THR A 448 7.06 10.10 11.93
CA THR A 448 7.67 11.43 11.94
C THR A 448 9.04 11.45 11.28
N ALA A 449 9.24 12.39 10.35
CA ALA A 449 10.53 12.75 9.75
C ALA A 449 11.32 11.54 9.21
N ALA A 450 12.65 11.58 9.31
CA ALA A 450 13.54 10.50 8.85
C ALA A 450 13.28 9.16 9.57
N ALA A 451 12.81 9.18 10.81
CA ALA A 451 12.48 7.97 11.56
C ALA A 451 11.35 7.16 10.91
N HIS A 452 10.40 7.82 10.25
CA HIS A 452 9.38 7.16 9.45
C HIS A 452 10.00 6.31 8.32
N TYR A 453 11.01 6.82 7.64
CA TYR A 453 11.68 6.11 6.55
C TYR A 453 12.62 5.02 7.04
N ILE A 454 13.38 5.24 8.11
CA ILE A 454 14.30 4.23 8.67
C ILE A 454 13.60 3.07 9.39
N MET A 455 12.28 3.16 9.57
CA MET A 455 11.43 2.05 9.99
C MET A 455 10.72 1.39 8.80
N ALA A 456 11.40 1.24 7.68
CA ALA A 456 10.85 0.67 6.45
C ALA A 456 9.58 1.39 5.97
N GLY A 457 9.51 2.70 6.20
CA GLY A 457 8.37 3.54 5.79
C GLY A 457 8.08 3.51 4.30
N PRO A 458 6.92 4.03 3.87
CA PRO A 458 6.34 3.75 2.58
C PRO A 458 7.25 4.18 1.44
N GLN A 459 7.46 3.27 0.50
CA GLN A 459 8.13 3.51 -0.80
C GLN A 459 9.49 4.22 -0.72
N ALA A 460 10.05 4.36 0.48
CA ALA A 460 11.39 4.90 0.68
C ALA A 460 12.49 3.87 0.41
N ASN A 461 12.12 2.60 0.32
CA ASN A 461 13.02 1.49 0.05
C ASN A 461 12.31 0.40 -0.79
N ASN A 462 13.10 -0.43 -1.46
CA ASN A 462 12.58 -1.50 -2.32
C ASN A 462 12.01 -2.71 -1.54
N ASN A 463 12.18 -2.75 -0.23
CA ASN A 463 11.77 -3.87 0.61
C ASN A 463 10.32 -3.72 1.12
N ASN A 464 9.83 -2.48 1.26
CA ASN A 464 8.46 -2.23 1.66
C ASN A 464 7.48 -2.68 0.56
N ALA A 465 6.65 -3.67 0.87
CA ALA A 465 5.61 -4.12 -0.03
C ALA A 465 4.41 -3.18 0.00
N PHE A 466 3.94 -2.84 1.20
CA PHE A 466 2.88 -1.86 1.43
C PHE A 466 2.90 -1.35 2.87
N THR A 467 2.31 -0.17 3.06
CA THR A 467 2.19 0.50 4.36
C THR A 467 0.73 0.73 4.70
N LEU A 468 0.34 0.32 5.89
CA LEU A 468 -1.01 0.50 6.42
C LEU A 468 -1.06 1.63 7.44
N GLY A 469 -2.17 2.36 7.42
CA GLY A 469 -2.59 3.23 8.49
C GLY A 469 -3.78 2.65 9.23
N VAL A 470 -4.09 3.22 10.38
CA VAL A 470 -5.27 2.95 11.20
C VAL A 470 -5.92 4.26 11.63
N ALA A 471 -7.04 4.20 12.34
CA ALA A 471 -7.76 5.40 12.78
C ALA A 471 -6.92 6.41 13.61
N THR A 472 -5.83 5.96 14.22
CA THR A 472 -4.93 6.76 15.05
C THR A 472 -3.68 7.27 14.32
N THR A 473 -3.52 6.97 13.04
CA THR A 473 -2.35 7.34 12.23
C THR A 473 -2.23 8.85 12.07
N GLU A 474 -1.01 9.35 12.27
CA GLU A 474 -0.60 10.71 11.91
C GLU A 474 0.78 10.67 11.26
N ILE A 475 0.91 11.27 10.05
CA ILE A 475 2.18 11.34 9.32
C ILE A 475 2.52 12.79 9.04
N TYR A 476 3.71 13.22 9.48
CA TYR A 476 4.21 14.59 9.30
C TYR A 476 5.73 14.65 9.47
N VAL A 477 6.35 15.71 8.95
CA VAL A 477 7.78 15.96 9.15
C VAL A 477 8.08 16.27 10.63
N MET A 478 7.20 17.05 11.30
CA MET A 478 7.25 17.39 12.71
C MET A 478 5.86 17.79 13.20
N HIS A 479 5.64 17.83 14.49
CA HIS A 479 4.38 18.31 15.06
C HIS A 479 4.06 19.75 14.60
N GLY A 480 2.78 20.05 14.40
CA GLY A 480 2.33 21.33 13.88
C GLY A 480 2.79 22.53 14.73
N GLU A 481 2.83 22.37 16.06
CA GLU A 481 3.34 23.38 16.97
C GLU A 481 4.84 23.64 16.75
N THR A 482 5.63 22.58 16.59
CA THR A 482 7.06 22.69 16.29
C THR A 482 7.28 23.34 14.92
N ALA A 483 6.49 22.97 13.92
CA ALA A 483 6.56 23.57 12.59
C ALA A 483 6.20 25.07 12.62
N ALA A 484 5.19 25.45 13.38
CA ALA A 484 4.82 26.86 13.57
C ALA A 484 5.96 27.64 14.22
N VAL A 485 6.58 27.10 15.28
CA VAL A 485 7.74 27.75 15.92
C VAL A 485 8.91 27.87 14.96
N ALA A 486 9.29 26.77 14.28
CA ALA A 486 10.40 26.77 13.33
C ALA A 486 10.21 27.80 12.19
N SER A 487 8.99 27.94 11.71
CA SER A 487 8.67 28.86 10.58
C SER A 487 8.57 30.32 10.99
N PHE A 488 8.12 30.61 12.21
CA PHE A 488 7.75 31.98 12.60
C PHE A 488 8.58 32.56 13.74
N ALA A 489 9.44 31.82 14.44
CA ALA A 489 10.22 32.31 15.58
C ALA A 489 11.01 33.61 15.25
N ARG A 490 11.76 33.61 14.13
CA ARG A 490 12.53 34.76 13.69
C ARG A 490 11.63 36.00 13.42
N ARG A 491 10.43 35.75 12.90
CA ARG A 491 9.48 36.83 12.60
C ARG A 491 8.86 37.37 13.88
N LEU A 492 8.57 36.52 14.88
CA LEU A 492 8.14 36.96 16.20
C LEU A 492 9.14 37.92 16.82
N VAL A 493 10.44 37.57 16.81
CA VAL A 493 11.51 38.44 17.31
C VAL A 493 11.54 39.74 16.54
N LYS A 494 11.57 39.70 15.20
CA LYS A 494 11.63 40.89 14.35
C LYS A 494 10.44 41.87 14.58
N GLU A 495 9.20 41.35 14.65
CA GLU A 495 8.02 42.20 14.86
C GLU A 495 8.00 42.76 16.29
N LYS A 496 8.43 41.98 17.29
CA LYS A 496 8.56 42.41 18.68
C LYS A 496 9.56 43.56 18.82
N ASP A 497 10.76 43.39 18.24
CA ASP A 497 11.83 44.41 18.30
C ASP A 497 11.42 45.70 17.56
N ALA A 498 10.56 45.57 16.54
CA ALA A 498 10.00 46.71 15.81
C ALA A 498 8.79 47.37 16.51
N GLY A 499 8.40 46.93 17.70
CA GLY A 499 7.24 47.43 18.44
C GLY A 499 5.89 47.16 17.78
N LYS A 500 5.81 46.16 16.87
CA LYS A 500 4.59 45.85 16.14
C LYS A 500 3.74 44.79 16.86
N PRO A 501 2.41 44.80 16.66
CA PRO A 501 1.52 43.79 17.21
C PRO A 501 1.87 42.39 16.68
N LEU A 502 1.91 41.38 17.56
CA LEU A 502 2.21 39.98 17.20
C LEU A 502 0.98 39.22 16.69
N THR A 503 -0.23 39.80 16.76
CA THR A 503 -1.51 39.12 16.46
C THR A 503 -1.49 38.40 15.11
N LYS A 504 -1.06 39.08 14.03
CA LYS A 504 -1.01 38.47 12.69
C LYS A 504 -0.05 37.28 12.59
N VAL A 505 1.07 37.31 13.31
CA VAL A 505 2.04 36.20 13.32
C VAL A 505 1.45 35.04 14.09
N ILE A 506 0.82 35.28 15.23
CA ILE A 506 0.14 34.26 16.05
C ILE A 506 -1.00 33.60 15.27
N GLU A 507 -1.82 34.38 14.55
CA GLU A 507 -2.87 33.84 13.68
C GLU A 507 -2.30 32.87 12.61
N GLN A 508 -1.20 33.27 11.97
CA GLN A 508 -0.53 32.40 10.98
C GLN A 508 0.08 31.15 11.61
N MET A 509 0.64 31.24 12.81
CA MET A 509 1.11 30.06 13.56
C MET A 509 -0.04 29.10 13.85
N ASN A 510 -1.15 29.58 14.36
CA ASN A 510 -2.33 28.76 14.63
C ASN A 510 -2.91 28.14 13.36
N LYS A 511 -2.92 28.88 12.25
CA LYS A 511 -3.32 28.34 10.94
C LYS A 511 -2.39 27.19 10.51
N THR A 512 -1.08 27.36 10.67
CA THR A 512 -0.08 26.31 10.36
C THR A 512 -0.32 25.06 11.19
N VAL A 513 -0.54 25.19 12.51
CA VAL A 513 -0.86 24.06 13.39
C VAL A 513 -2.09 23.31 12.89
N LYS A 514 -3.15 24.03 12.53
CA LYS A 514 -4.38 23.44 12.00
C LYS A 514 -4.14 22.71 10.68
N GLU A 515 -3.42 23.30 9.74
CA GLU A 515 -3.10 22.67 8.45
C GLU A 515 -2.28 21.40 8.61
N TYR A 516 -1.30 21.38 9.52
CA TYR A 516 -0.53 20.18 9.85
C TYR A 516 -1.42 19.08 10.41
N PHE A 517 -2.33 19.43 11.33
CA PHE A 517 -3.28 18.48 11.87
C PHE A 517 -4.17 17.89 10.76
N ASP A 518 -4.80 18.73 9.95
CA ASP A 518 -5.72 18.29 8.89
C ASP A 518 -5.02 17.38 7.86
N LYS A 519 -3.76 17.72 7.51
CA LYS A 519 -2.95 16.99 6.50
C LYS A 519 -2.19 15.76 7.04
N SER A 520 -2.26 15.48 8.33
CA SER A 520 -1.66 14.31 8.95
C SER A 520 -2.65 13.17 9.22
N ARG A 521 -3.95 13.44 9.09
CA ARG A 521 -5.03 12.51 9.44
C ARG A 521 -5.11 11.31 8.49
N PRO A 522 -5.61 10.15 8.96
CA PRO A 522 -5.58 8.89 8.20
C PRO A 522 -6.17 8.99 6.79
N ALA A 523 -7.36 9.57 6.65
CA ALA A 523 -8.02 9.73 5.35
C ALA A 523 -7.20 10.59 4.37
N TYR A 524 -6.57 11.66 4.85
CA TYR A 524 -5.67 12.49 4.03
C TYR A 524 -4.41 11.71 3.64
N CYS A 525 -3.82 10.96 4.59
CA CYS A 525 -2.65 10.13 4.33
C CYS A 525 -2.93 9.09 3.23
N ALA A 526 -4.07 8.39 3.29
CA ALA A 526 -4.47 7.46 2.25
C ALA A 526 -4.74 8.18 0.92
N LYS A 527 -5.47 9.29 0.93
CA LYS A 527 -5.76 10.06 -0.28
C LYS A 527 -4.50 10.49 -1.02
N LYS A 528 -3.48 10.92 -0.30
CA LYS A 528 -2.20 11.38 -0.88
C LYS A 528 -1.14 10.27 -1.00
N GLY A 529 -1.45 9.05 -0.62
CA GLY A 529 -0.56 7.89 -0.73
C GLY A 529 0.60 7.90 0.26
N LEU A 530 0.41 8.51 1.43
CA LEU A 530 1.36 8.41 2.54
C LEU A 530 1.23 7.05 3.25
N VAL A 531 0.07 6.42 3.11
CA VAL A 531 -0.17 5.01 3.38
C VAL A 531 -0.93 4.42 2.19
N ASP A 532 -0.81 3.11 1.98
CA ASP A 532 -1.49 2.42 0.89
C ASP A 532 -2.95 2.12 1.24
N GLU A 533 -3.25 1.87 2.52
CA GLU A 533 -4.63 1.70 2.99
C GLU A 533 -4.78 2.12 4.45
N VAL A 534 -5.99 2.54 4.84
CA VAL A 534 -6.38 2.74 6.24
C VAL A 534 -7.34 1.64 6.66
N VAL A 535 -6.87 0.78 7.55
CA VAL A 535 -7.55 -0.45 7.94
C VAL A 535 -8.19 -0.29 9.32
N ALA A 536 -9.41 -0.81 9.51
CA ALA A 536 -10.00 -0.92 10.83
C ALA A 536 -9.14 -1.85 11.71
N MET A 537 -8.92 -1.48 12.98
CA MET A 537 -7.99 -2.22 13.85
C MET A 537 -8.31 -3.71 13.95
N LYS A 538 -9.59 -4.08 14.03
CA LYS A 538 -10.03 -5.48 14.08
C LYS A 538 -9.70 -6.30 12.83
N ASP A 539 -9.47 -5.63 11.69
CA ASP A 539 -9.23 -6.26 10.39
C ASP A 539 -7.72 -6.37 10.04
N LEU A 540 -6.83 -5.83 10.89
CA LEU A 540 -5.39 -5.83 10.64
C LEU A 540 -4.81 -7.24 10.45
N ARG A 541 -5.27 -8.22 11.23
CA ARG A 541 -4.79 -9.60 11.13
C ARG A 541 -4.97 -10.17 9.72
N LYS A 542 -6.02 -9.82 9.01
CA LYS A 542 -6.23 -10.24 7.61
C LYS A 542 -5.06 -9.83 6.72
N TYR A 543 -4.56 -8.62 6.87
CA TYR A 543 -3.40 -8.14 6.10
C TYR A 543 -2.09 -8.82 6.51
N PHE A 544 -1.93 -9.15 7.80
CA PHE A 544 -0.81 -9.96 8.27
C PHE A 544 -0.79 -11.32 7.58
N VAL A 545 -1.94 -12.02 7.57
CA VAL A 545 -2.09 -13.34 6.93
C VAL A 545 -1.86 -13.25 5.42
N ALA A 546 -2.43 -12.23 4.75
CA ALA A 546 -2.22 -12.02 3.32
C ALA A 546 -0.73 -11.80 2.99
N PHE A 547 -0.07 -10.90 3.72
CA PHE A 547 1.36 -10.63 3.55
C PHE A 547 2.21 -11.88 3.80
N ALA A 548 1.93 -12.61 4.88
CA ALA A 548 2.65 -13.83 5.24
C ALA A 548 2.57 -14.88 4.11
N ASN A 549 1.37 -15.15 3.64
CA ASN A 549 1.17 -16.14 2.58
C ASN A 549 1.83 -15.69 1.26
N CYS A 550 1.69 -14.42 0.87
CA CYS A 550 2.33 -13.91 -0.34
C CYS A 550 3.85 -14.03 -0.30
N CYS A 551 4.50 -13.71 0.84
CA CYS A 551 5.95 -13.85 0.99
C CYS A 551 6.41 -15.29 0.80
N TYR A 552 5.74 -16.24 1.45
CA TYR A 552 6.20 -17.65 1.49
C TYR A 552 5.68 -18.49 0.33
N GLN A 553 4.60 -18.10 -0.33
CA GLN A 553 4.14 -18.74 -1.57
C GLN A 553 5.16 -18.58 -2.71
N ASN A 554 5.91 -17.48 -2.70
CA ASN A 554 6.82 -17.12 -3.78
C ASN A 554 8.25 -16.94 -3.23
N PRO A 555 9.06 -18.04 -3.12
CA PRO A 555 10.39 -17.99 -2.52
C PRO A 555 11.34 -16.97 -3.15
N LYS A 556 11.13 -16.62 -4.42
CA LYS A 556 11.91 -15.56 -5.10
C LYS A 556 11.78 -14.20 -4.41
N SER A 557 10.68 -13.94 -3.71
CA SER A 557 10.51 -12.70 -2.93
C SER A 557 11.57 -12.54 -1.83
N MET A 558 12.14 -13.67 -1.38
CA MET A 558 13.16 -13.75 -0.33
C MET A 558 14.55 -14.13 -0.84
N THR A 559 14.74 -14.24 -2.15
CA THR A 559 16.04 -14.55 -2.74
C THR A 559 16.84 -13.25 -2.89
N PRO A 560 18.02 -13.09 -2.26
CA PRO A 560 18.78 -11.86 -2.37
C PRO A 560 19.30 -11.67 -3.81
N GLN A 561 19.22 -10.44 -4.30
CA GLN A 561 19.74 -10.07 -5.61
C GLN A 561 21.24 -9.77 -5.57
N HIS A 562 21.77 -9.51 -4.38
CA HIS A 562 23.18 -9.19 -4.15
C HIS A 562 23.69 -9.81 -2.85
N GLN A 563 24.99 -9.86 -2.70
CA GLN A 563 25.59 -10.33 -1.45
C GLN A 563 25.36 -9.31 -0.35
N MET A 564 24.86 -9.77 0.79
CA MET A 564 24.64 -8.94 1.95
C MET A 564 25.97 -8.51 2.57
N ILE A 565 26.13 -7.21 2.77
CA ILE A 565 27.30 -6.60 3.42
C ILE A 565 26.86 -6.10 4.79
N LEU A 566 27.56 -6.49 5.83
CA LEU A 566 27.29 -5.98 7.18
C LEU A 566 27.48 -4.47 7.24
N PRO A 567 26.59 -3.75 7.93
CA PRO A 567 26.77 -2.33 8.15
C PRO A 567 28.08 -2.05 8.88
N ARG A 568 28.59 -0.83 8.71
CA ARG A 568 29.78 -0.40 9.42
C ARG A 568 29.59 -0.58 10.93
N VAL A 569 30.50 -1.32 11.54
CA VAL A 569 30.53 -1.44 13.00
C VAL A 569 31.03 -0.12 13.57
N ILE A 570 30.25 0.52 14.38
CA ILE A 570 30.63 1.71 15.12
C ILE A 570 31.42 1.24 16.33
N LYS A 571 32.66 1.68 16.40
CA LYS A 571 33.49 1.43 17.59
C LYS A 571 32.89 2.20 18.75
N GLY A 572 32.56 1.51 19.81
CA GLY A 572 32.08 2.08 21.05
C GLY A 572 33.19 2.84 21.79
#